data_e81853161b6a0947ae4416d00bb3516d
#
_entry.id   e81853161b6a0947ae4416d00bb3516d
#
_cell.length_a   1.000
_cell.length_b   1.000
_cell.length_c   1.000
_cell.angle_alpha   90.00
_cell.angle_beta   90.00
_cell.angle_gamma   90.00
#
_symmetry.space_group_name_H-M   'P 1'
#
loop_
_entity.id
_entity.type
_entity.pdbx_description
1 polymer ?
#
loop_
_entity_poly.entity_id
_entity_poly.type
_entity_poly.pdbx_seq_one_letter_code
_entity_poly.pdbx_strand_id
1 'polypeptide(L)'
;MMKVGAHSLATRLVLLAGLSMIVLQACSQDTEQDIVALKPFSSDGCSLFPDSSTITSHDWCDCCLQHDMAYWRGGTAEQREEADQLLRQCVANKTGNSALATLMYEGVRVGGSPYFNTWYRWAYGWRTDRNYQALTESENKLAERLMAEYQNGSALSVCDVSN
;
A
#
# COMPACT_ATOMS: atom_id res chain seq x y z
N MET A 1 -75.12 38.69 -18.06
CA MET A 1 -73.83 38.71 -18.80
C MET A 1 -72.70 38.44 -17.83
N MET A 2 -72.26 37.20 -17.74
CA MET A 2 -71.11 36.77 -16.85
C MET A 2 -69.84 36.65 -17.69
N LYS A 3 -68.80 37.43 -17.36
CA LYS A 3 -67.47 37.27 -17.97
C LYS A 3 -66.69 36.22 -17.17
N VAL A 4 -66.36 35.12 -17.83
CA VAL A 4 -65.45 34.11 -17.30
C VAL A 4 -64.03 34.55 -17.60
N GLY A 5 -63.24 34.75 -16.58
CA GLY A 5 -61.81 35.10 -16.68
C GLY A 5 -60.97 33.86 -17.01
N ALA A 6 -60.21 33.98 -18.08
CA ALA A 6 -59.19 33.00 -18.48
C ALA A 6 -57.96 33.11 -17.53
N HIS A 7 -57.83 32.18 -16.61
CA HIS A 7 -56.59 32.07 -15.84
C HIS A 7 -55.57 31.20 -16.58
N SER A 8 -54.47 31.83 -16.86
CA SER A 8 -53.31 31.46 -17.65
C SER A 8 -52.77 30.06 -17.31
N LEU A 9 -52.65 29.20 -18.35
CA LEU A 9 -51.92 27.93 -18.34
C LEU A 9 -50.38 28.07 -18.16
N ALA A 10 -49.89 29.31 -18.15
CA ALA A 10 -48.45 29.55 -18.12
C ALA A 10 -47.80 29.31 -16.73
N THR A 11 -48.58 29.32 -15.64
CA THR A 11 -48.05 29.23 -14.27
C THR A 11 -47.78 27.77 -13.80
N ARG A 12 -48.33 26.77 -14.51
CA ARG A 12 -48.15 25.36 -14.14
C ARG A 12 -46.93 24.68 -14.80
N LEU A 13 -46.34 25.29 -15.81
CA LEU A 13 -45.20 24.71 -16.54
C LEU A 13 -43.84 25.04 -15.87
N VAL A 14 -43.78 26.08 -15.05
CA VAL A 14 -42.50 26.48 -14.40
C VAL A 14 -42.18 25.67 -13.13
N LEU A 15 -43.21 25.05 -12.50
CA LEU A 15 -43.01 24.26 -11.29
C LEU A 15 -42.55 22.81 -11.52
N LEU A 16 -42.63 22.29 -12.74
CA LEU A 16 -42.20 20.93 -13.10
C LEU A 16 -40.74 20.89 -13.61
N ALA A 17 -40.16 22.01 -14.02
CA ALA A 17 -38.77 22.09 -14.46
C ALA A 17 -37.76 22.22 -13.32
N GLY A 18 -38.21 22.61 -12.11
CA GLY A 18 -37.35 22.80 -10.96
C GLY A 18 -37.01 21.54 -10.16
N LEU A 19 -37.72 20.43 -10.37
CA LEU A 19 -37.54 19.21 -9.58
C LEU A 19 -36.58 18.18 -10.22
N SER A 20 -36.14 18.43 -11.46
CA SER A 20 -35.30 17.46 -12.22
C SER A 20 -33.80 17.69 -12.12
N MET A 21 -33.33 18.72 -11.41
CA MET A 21 -31.90 19.04 -11.30
C MET A 21 -31.22 18.70 -9.96
N ILE A 22 -31.93 18.04 -9.05
CA ILE A 22 -31.36 17.76 -7.69
C ILE A 22 -30.80 16.34 -7.54
N VAL A 23 -30.92 15.47 -8.57
CA VAL A 23 -30.56 14.04 -8.44
C VAL A 23 -29.15 13.69 -8.95
N LEU A 24 -28.36 14.64 -9.43
CA LEU A 24 -27.04 14.34 -10.06
C LEU A 24 -25.82 14.78 -9.23
N GLN A 25 -25.96 15.07 -7.94
CA GLN A 25 -24.81 15.51 -7.09
C GLN A 25 -24.48 14.55 -5.94
N ALA A 26 -24.96 13.32 -5.93
CA ALA A 26 -24.72 12.37 -4.83
C ALA A 26 -23.72 11.27 -5.15
N CYS A 27 -22.78 11.45 -6.07
CA CYS A 27 -21.74 10.47 -6.35
C CYS A 27 -20.39 11.15 -6.48
N SER A 28 -19.77 11.59 -5.41
CA SER A 28 -18.32 11.90 -5.39
C SER A 28 -17.84 12.39 -4.03
N GLN A 29 -18.07 11.68 -2.94
CA GLN A 29 -17.43 12.04 -1.66
C GLN A 29 -16.77 10.89 -0.90
N ASP A 30 -16.71 9.68 -1.46
CA ASP A 30 -16.14 8.53 -0.74
C ASP A 30 -14.65 8.26 -1.04
N THR A 31 -13.98 9.09 -1.85
CA THR A 31 -12.63 8.76 -2.34
C THR A 31 -11.48 9.52 -1.67
N GLU A 32 -11.71 10.55 -0.88
CA GLU A 32 -10.61 11.39 -0.38
C GLU A 32 -10.18 11.08 1.06
N GLN A 33 -10.99 10.42 1.86
CA GLN A 33 -10.68 10.11 3.26
C GLN A 33 -9.87 8.81 3.46
N ASP A 34 -9.94 7.85 2.54
CA ASP A 34 -9.14 6.62 2.58
C ASP A 34 -7.72 6.78 2.00
N ILE A 35 -7.50 7.81 1.20
CA ILE A 35 -6.21 8.05 0.49
C ILE A 35 -5.08 8.49 1.45
N VAL A 36 -5.40 8.97 2.65
CA VAL A 36 -4.41 9.49 3.61
C VAL A 36 -3.77 8.40 4.48
N ALA A 37 -4.14 7.14 4.32
CA ALA A 37 -3.75 6.08 5.24
C ALA A 37 -2.40 5.42 4.93
N LEU A 38 -1.85 5.51 3.70
CA LEU A 38 -0.58 4.90 3.33
C LEU A 38 0.56 5.92 3.44
N LYS A 39 1.52 5.63 4.30
CA LYS A 39 2.73 6.44 4.49
C LYS A 39 3.69 6.27 3.31
N PRO A 40 4.52 7.28 2.98
CA PRO A 40 5.63 7.10 2.05
C PRO A 40 6.47 5.87 2.41
N PHE A 41 6.98 5.18 1.38
CA PHE A 41 7.85 4.03 1.60
C PHE A 41 9.17 4.46 2.25
N SER A 42 9.63 3.67 3.20
CA SER A 42 10.98 3.74 3.77
C SER A 42 11.44 2.34 4.13
N SER A 43 12.73 2.08 4.01
CA SER A 43 13.38 0.83 4.39
C SER A 43 14.67 1.14 5.16
N ASP A 44 15.05 0.26 6.07
CA ASP A 44 16.31 0.28 6.79
C ASP A 44 17.26 -0.85 6.33
N GLY A 45 16.95 -1.48 5.20
CA GLY A 45 17.63 -2.68 4.71
C GLY A 45 17.11 -3.94 5.40
N CYS A 46 18.00 -4.79 5.89
CA CYS A 46 17.62 -6.00 6.61
C CYS A 46 17.36 -5.71 8.09
N SER A 47 16.12 -5.29 8.44
CA SER A 47 15.72 -5.03 9.83
C SER A 47 16.18 -6.14 10.79
N LEU A 48 16.98 -5.82 11.79
CA LEU A 48 17.53 -6.75 12.81
C LEU A 48 18.49 -7.83 12.27
N PHE A 49 18.81 -7.83 10.99
CA PHE A 49 19.84 -8.67 10.37
C PHE A 49 20.91 -7.80 9.71
N PRO A 50 22.15 -8.27 9.57
CA PRO A 50 23.12 -7.56 8.75
C PRO A 50 22.70 -7.61 7.27
N ASP A 51 23.01 -6.56 6.51
CA ASP A 51 22.72 -6.47 5.07
C ASP A 51 23.68 -7.28 4.21
N SER A 52 24.86 -7.59 4.77
CA SER A 52 25.96 -8.25 4.08
C SER A 52 26.86 -9.04 5.04
N SER A 53 27.79 -9.80 4.49
CA SER A 53 28.84 -10.49 5.24
C SER A 53 30.22 -10.01 4.79
N THR A 54 30.96 -9.40 5.71
CA THR A 54 32.36 -9.01 5.48
C THR A 54 33.30 -10.20 5.31
N ILE A 55 32.90 -11.38 5.82
CA ILE A 55 33.70 -12.62 5.75
C ILE A 55 33.61 -13.25 4.37
N THR A 56 32.40 -13.24 3.76
CA THR A 56 32.14 -13.93 2.48
C THR A 56 31.96 -12.96 1.30
N SER A 57 32.02 -11.66 1.53
CA SER A 57 31.78 -10.60 0.53
C SER A 57 30.42 -10.74 -0.18
N HIS A 58 29.44 -11.40 0.45
CA HIS A 58 28.09 -11.50 -0.06
C HIS A 58 27.26 -10.35 0.49
N ASP A 59 26.49 -9.74 -0.39
CA ASP A 59 25.53 -8.69 -0.10
C ASP A 59 24.13 -9.17 -0.47
N TRP A 60 23.18 -9.07 0.44
CA TRP A 60 21.77 -9.45 0.26
C TRP A 60 20.79 -8.34 0.65
N CYS A 61 21.30 -7.11 0.83
CA CYS A 61 20.50 -5.94 1.18
C CYS A 61 19.31 -5.73 0.22
N ASP A 62 19.51 -5.89 -1.08
CA ASP A 62 18.43 -5.76 -2.07
C ASP A 62 17.33 -6.81 -1.93
N CYS A 63 17.63 -7.99 -1.39
CA CYS A 63 16.62 -8.98 -1.03
C CYS A 63 15.70 -8.45 0.08
N CYS A 64 16.30 -7.81 1.10
CA CYS A 64 15.56 -7.18 2.19
C CYS A 64 14.77 -5.97 1.70
N LEU A 65 15.35 -5.14 0.85
CA LEU A 65 14.66 -3.98 0.27
C LEU A 65 13.39 -4.39 -0.50
N GLN A 66 13.48 -5.43 -1.32
CA GLN A 66 12.32 -5.95 -2.05
C GLN A 66 11.26 -6.55 -1.10
N HIS A 67 11.70 -7.23 -0.05
CA HIS A 67 10.80 -7.73 1.00
C HIS A 67 10.09 -6.59 1.73
N ASP A 68 10.80 -5.52 2.07
CA ASP A 68 10.25 -4.34 2.71
C ASP A 68 9.20 -3.63 1.84
N MET A 69 9.41 -3.58 0.52
CA MET A 69 8.41 -3.04 -0.41
C MET A 69 7.09 -3.82 -0.34
N ALA A 70 7.15 -5.15 -0.29
CA ALA A 70 5.98 -5.99 -0.14
C ALA A 70 5.32 -5.80 1.24
N TYR A 71 6.12 -5.73 2.30
CA TYR A 71 5.66 -5.54 3.67
C TYR A 71 5.04 -4.15 3.88
N TRP A 72 5.63 -3.10 3.33
CA TRP A 72 5.04 -1.76 3.35
C TRP A 72 3.66 -1.74 2.67
N ARG A 73 3.57 -2.35 1.49
CA ARG A 73 2.32 -2.43 0.72
C ARG A 73 1.25 -3.21 1.45
N GLY A 74 1.61 -4.31 2.11
CA GLY A 74 0.67 -5.20 2.76
C GLY A 74 -0.20 -5.97 1.77
N GLY A 75 -1.28 -6.57 2.27
CA GLY A 75 -2.17 -7.42 1.51
C GLY A 75 -2.66 -8.62 2.31
N THR A 76 -2.97 -9.73 1.62
CA THR A 76 -3.47 -10.97 2.25
C THR A 76 -2.37 -11.76 2.97
N ALA A 77 -2.76 -12.79 3.71
CA ALA A 77 -1.83 -13.69 4.37
C ALA A 77 -0.99 -14.51 3.37
N GLU A 78 -1.59 -14.86 2.24
CA GLU A 78 -0.94 -15.57 1.14
C GLU A 78 0.13 -14.70 0.48
N GLN A 79 -0.17 -13.42 0.26
CA GLN A 79 0.79 -12.45 -0.31
C GLN A 79 1.98 -12.23 0.64
N ARG A 80 1.75 -12.23 1.95
CA ARG A 80 2.84 -12.20 2.93
C ARG A 80 3.70 -13.46 2.85
N GLU A 81 3.08 -14.64 2.80
CA GLU A 81 3.81 -15.91 2.67
C GLU A 81 4.67 -15.91 1.40
N GLU A 82 4.14 -15.43 0.28
CA GLU A 82 4.89 -15.30 -0.98
C GLU A 82 6.09 -14.36 -0.82
N ALA A 83 5.90 -13.19 -0.22
CA ALA A 83 7.00 -12.24 0.02
C ALA A 83 8.11 -12.86 0.88
N ASP A 84 7.76 -13.59 1.93
CA ASP A 84 8.72 -14.25 2.83
C ASP A 84 9.49 -15.38 2.11
N GLN A 85 8.81 -16.14 1.24
CA GLN A 85 9.45 -17.18 0.41
C GLN A 85 10.39 -16.57 -0.64
N LEU A 86 10.03 -15.44 -1.25
CA LEU A 86 10.89 -14.72 -2.18
C LEU A 86 12.14 -14.18 -1.49
N LEU A 87 12.04 -13.64 -0.27
CA LEU A 87 13.19 -13.28 0.55
C LEU A 87 14.12 -14.48 0.75
N ARG A 88 13.59 -15.63 1.19
CA ARG A 88 14.36 -16.86 1.40
C ARG A 88 15.09 -17.30 0.15
N GLN A 89 14.41 -17.31 -0.99
CA GLN A 89 15.00 -17.69 -2.27
C GLN A 89 16.10 -16.71 -2.70
N CYS A 90 15.86 -15.40 -2.57
CA CYS A 90 16.82 -14.38 -2.92
C CYS A 90 18.11 -14.52 -2.11
N VAL A 91 18.02 -14.63 -0.78
CA VAL A 91 19.17 -14.78 0.11
C VAL A 91 19.91 -16.09 -0.17
N ALA A 92 19.19 -17.21 -0.36
CA ALA A 92 19.82 -18.48 -0.70
C ALA A 92 20.61 -18.40 -2.02
N ASN A 93 20.04 -17.76 -3.04
CA ASN A 93 20.68 -17.60 -4.35
C ASN A 93 21.93 -16.71 -4.27
N LYS A 94 21.86 -15.61 -3.52
CA LYS A 94 22.98 -14.66 -3.38
C LYS A 94 24.13 -15.22 -2.54
N THR A 95 23.80 -15.94 -1.48
CA THR A 95 24.82 -16.39 -0.50
C THR A 95 25.26 -17.84 -0.67
N GLY A 96 24.49 -18.66 -1.38
CA GLY A 96 24.65 -20.11 -1.38
C GLY A 96 24.36 -20.76 -0.01
N ASN A 97 23.87 -19.99 0.98
CA ASN A 97 23.68 -20.42 2.35
C ASN A 97 22.17 -20.59 2.68
N SER A 98 21.67 -21.80 2.49
CA SER A 98 20.27 -22.12 2.75
C SER A 98 19.90 -22.05 4.24
N ALA A 99 20.86 -22.25 5.15
CA ALA A 99 20.62 -22.13 6.59
C ALA A 99 20.38 -20.67 7.00
N LEU A 100 21.19 -19.74 6.48
CA LEU A 100 20.97 -18.29 6.68
C LEU A 100 19.61 -17.87 6.11
N ALA A 101 19.31 -18.26 4.87
CA ALA A 101 18.05 -17.94 4.22
C ALA A 101 16.83 -18.44 5.00
N THR A 102 16.92 -19.66 5.56
CA THR A 102 15.86 -20.24 6.39
C THR A 102 15.73 -19.48 7.72
N LEU A 103 16.85 -19.12 8.36
CA LEU A 103 16.84 -18.34 9.60
C LEU A 103 16.16 -16.97 9.40
N MET A 104 16.49 -16.28 8.30
CA MET A 104 15.86 -15.00 7.96
C MET A 104 14.36 -15.16 7.69
N TYR A 105 13.98 -16.19 6.92
CA TYR A 105 12.57 -16.52 6.69
C TYR A 105 11.80 -16.73 7.99
N GLU A 106 12.30 -17.59 8.88
CA GLU A 106 11.64 -17.85 10.18
C GLU A 106 11.56 -16.59 11.03
N GLY A 107 12.60 -15.75 10.99
CA GLY A 107 12.63 -14.48 11.69
C GLY A 107 11.53 -13.53 11.22
N VAL A 108 11.35 -13.36 9.91
CA VAL A 108 10.29 -12.50 9.36
C VAL A 108 8.90 -13.10 9.56
N ARG A 109 8.76 -14.44 9.51
CA ARG A 109 7.47 -15.10 9.83
C ARG A 109 7.00 -14.79 11.25
N VAL A 110 7.90 -14.78 12.21
CA VAL A 110 7.58 -14.49 13.62
C VAL A 110 7.46 -12.97 13.84
N GLY A 111 8.52 -12.22 13.52
CA GLY A 111 8.64 -10.80 13.89
C GLY A 111 7.77 -9.88 13.05
N GLY A 112 7.54 -10.21 11.78
CA GLY A 112 6.80 -9.39 10.83
C GLY A 112 5.28 -9.58 10.85
N SER A 113 4.72 -10.25 11.86
CA SER A 113 3.27 -10.41 11.98
C SER A 113 2.55 -9.06 12.07
N PRO A 114 1.41 -8.86 11.36
CA PRO A 114 0.67 -7.60 11.43
C PRO A 114 0.02 -7.34 12.81
N TYR A 115 -0.03 -8.35 13.66
CA TYR A 115 -0.57 -8.27 15.02
C TYR A 115 0.43 -7.73 16.04
N PHE A 116 1.72 -7.61 15.67
CA PHE A 116 2.74 -6.98 16.48
C PHE A 116 2.91 -5.52 16.07
N ASN A 117 3.01 -4.62 17.04
CA ASN A 117 3.20 -3.20 16.76
C ASN A 117 4.69 -2.89 16.55
N THR A 118 5.31 -3.55 15.55
CA THR A 118 6.68 -3.28 15.11
C THR A 118 6.67 -2.38 13.88
N TRP A 119 7.77 -1.63 13.63
CA TRP A 119 7.86 -0.77 12.46
C TRP A 119 8.06 -1.55 11.14
N TYR A 120 8.48 -2.80 11.23
CA TYR A 120 8.70 -3.74 10.12
C TYR A 120 7.59 -4.80 9.99
N ARG A 121 6.44 -4.63 10.64
CA ARG A 121 5.31 -5.56 10.54
C ARG A 121 4.71 -5.59 9.13
N TRP A 122 4.04 -6.65 8.76
CA TRP A 122 3.20 -6.69 7.55
C TRP A 122 2.25 -5.50 7.49
N ALA A 123 2.15 -4.86 6.32
CA ALA A 123 1.36 -3.66 6.08
C ALA A 123 1.81 -2.44 6.92
N TYR A 124 3.13 -2.28 7.20
CA TYR A 124 3.63 -1.17 8.03
C TYR A 124 3.42 0.22 7.41
N GLY A 125 3.21 0.30 6.11
CA GLY A 125 2.83 1.54 5.44
C GLY A 125 1.44 2.04 5.85
N TRP A 126 0.58 1.14 6.28
CA TRP A 126 -0.79 1.43 6.71
C TRP A 126 -0.91 1.57 8.23
N ARG A 127 -2.11 1.95 8.69
CA ARG A 127 -2.44 1.95 10.12
C ARG A 127 -2.26 0.56 10.74
N THR A 128 -2.04 0.52 12.05
CA THR A 128 -1.71 -0.72 12.78
C THR A 128 -2.84 -1.75 12.84
N ASP A 129 -4.08 -1.34 12.57
CA ASP A 129 -5.28 -2.17 12.62
C ASP A 129 -5.65 -2.81 11.27
N ARG A 130 -4.83 -2.60 10.22
CA ARG A 130 -5.13 -3.14 8.89
C ARG A 130 -5.07 -4.67 8.80
N ASN A 131 -4.12 -5.30 9.51
CA ASN A 131 -3.91 -6.76 9.48
C ASN A 131 -3.71 -7.34 8.07
N TYR A 132 -4.30 -8.50 7.78
CA TYR A 132 -4.30 -9.17 6.47
C TYR A 132 -5.51 -8.74 5.65
N GLN A 133 -5.41 -7.61 5.00
CA GLN A 133 -6.49 -7.07 4.17
C GLN A 133 -5.99 -6.83 2.75
N ALA A 134 -6.68 -7.43 1.78
CA ALA A 134 -6.41 -7.17 0.36
C ALA A 134 -6.56 -5.67 0.06
N LEU A 135 -5.72 -5.15 -0.82
CA LEU A 135 -5.82 -3.77 -1.27
C LEU A 135 -6.99 -3.62 -2.24
N THR A 136 -7.74 -2.54 -2.10
CA THR A 136 -8.69 -2.09 -3.09
C THR A 136 -7.95 -1.56 -4.33
N GLU A 137 -8.68 -1.32 -5.42
CA GLU A 137 -8.08 -0.75 -6.65
C GLU A 137 -7.48 0.64 -6.38
N SER A 138 -8.16 1.48 -5.61
CA SER A 138 -7.66 2.82 -5.24
C SER A 138 -6.40 2.77 -4.38
N GLU A 139 -6.34 1.86 -3.42
CA GLU A 139 -5.16 1.64 -2.58
C GLU A 139 -3.97 1.08 -3.38
N ASN A 140 -4.22 0.19 -4.34
CA ASN A 140 -3.19 -0.29 -5.26
C ASN A 140 -2.59 0.86 -6.07
N LYS A 141 -3.42 1.71 -6.68
CA LYS A 141 -2.97 2.89 -7.42
C LYS A 141 -2.18 3.87 -6.55
N LEU A 142 -2.60 4.05 -5.29
CA LEU A 142 -1.86 4.88 -4.33
C LEU A 142 -0.49 4.29 -4.02
N ALA A 143 -0.41 2.99 -3.74
CA ALA A 143 0.84 2.30 -3.45
C ALA A 143 1.81 2.35 -4.64
N GLU A 144 1.32 2.13 -5.85
CA GLU A 144 2.11 2.24 -7.09
C GLU A 144 2.67 3.65 -7.28
N ARG A 145 1.86 4.69 -7.07
CA ARG A 145 2.31 6.09 -7.17
C ARG A 145 3.40 6.39 -6.15
N LEU A 146 3.20 6.07 -4.87
CA LEU A 146 4.19 6.34 -3.83
C LEU A 146 5.49 5.55 -4.05
N MET A 147 5.40 4.34 -4.57
CA MET A 147 6.57 3.55 -4.93
C MET A 147 7.33 4.17 -6.12
N ALA A 148 6.61 4.66 -7.13
CA ALA A 148 7.22 5.38 -8.24
C ALA A 148 7.90 6.68 -7.78
N GLU A 149 7.29 7.42 -6.86
CA GLU A 149 7.89 8.62 -6.24
C GLU A 149 9.19 8.27 -5.49
N TYR A 150 9.19 7.20 -4.71
CA TYR A 150 10.39 6.70 -4.02
C TYR A 150 11.49 6.36 -5.01
N GLN A 151 11.20 5.57 -6.05
CA GLN A 151 12.17 5.15 -7.07
C GLN A 151 12.75 6.32 -7.87
N ASN A 152 11.93 7.33 -8.17
CA ASN A 152 12.37 8.53 -8.91
C ASN A 152 13.09 9.55 -8.03
N GLY A 153 12.81 9.58 -6.73
CA GLY A 153 13.39 10.55 -5.78
C GLY A 153 14.66 10.05 -5.08
N SER A 154 14.88 8.74 -5.05
CA SER A 154 16.06 8.15 -4.40
C SER A 154 17.22 8.11 -5.37
N ALA A 155 18.14 9.07 -5.24
CA ALA A 155 19.40 9.07 -6.00
C ALA A 155 20.31 7.89 -5.62
N LEU A 156 20.15 7.34 -4.39
CA LEU A 156 20.85 6.17 -3.87
C LEU A 156 19.83 5.31 -3.11
N SER A 157 19.85 3.99 -3.34
CA SER A 157 19.08 3.06 -2.52
C SER A 157 19.73 2.91 -1.14
N VAL A 158 18.97 2.45 -0.15
CA VAL A 158 19.51 2.15 1.18
C VAL A 158 20.69 1.15 1.09
N CYS A 159 20.67 0.30 0.07
CA CYS A 159 21.68 -0.72 -0.17
C CYS A 159 22.98 -0.18 -0.82
N ASP A 160 22.93 1.02 -1.45
CA ASP A 160 24.12 1.64 -2.05
C ASP A 160 24.97 2.38 -1.00
N VAL A 161 24.41 2.67 0.19
CA VAL A 161 25.07 3.43 1.25
C VAL A 161 25.82 2.53 2.25
N SER A 162 25.52 1.23 2.24
CA SER A 162 26.05 0.24 3.20
C SER A 162 27.38 -0.42 2.79
N ASN A 163 28.00 0.01 1.68
CA ASN A 163 29.30 -0.48 1.19
C ASN A 163 30.44 0.48 1.51
#